data_11d7d83a8b50708c10f09df22e7031e5
#
_entry.id   11d7d83a8b50708c10f09df22e7031e5
#
_cell.length_a   1.000
_cell.length_b   1.000
_cell.length_c   1.000
_cell.angle_alpha   90.00
_cell.angle_beta   90.00
_cell.angle_gamma   90.00
#
_symmetry.space_group_name_H-M   'P 1'
#
loop_
_entity.id
_entity.type
_entity.pdbx_description
1 polymer ?
#
loop_
_entity_poly.entity_id
_entity_poly.type
_entity_poly.pdbx_seq_one_letter_code
_entity_poly.pdbx_strand_id
1 'polypeptide(L)'
;MNNEELNMDFDDLDLLDILGVTEEKVENITLLAGYNKKGEKENYGELTIKAGEIVAIVGPTGSGKSRLLADIEWGAQGDTPTKRTVLVNGELMDAKKRFSPSYKLVAQLSQNMNFVMDLTVREFIDLHAESRLVLDRETVIEKIFNQANELAGEKFSIDTAITSLSGGQSRALMIADTAILSTSPIVLIDEIENAGIDRKKALDLLIGNNKIVLMATHDPILALMGDRRIVIKNGGIDKVIESTQEEKAILGSLTDLDNVVQGMRNKLRYGEKLELDFEIKKI
;
A
#
# COMPACT_ATOMS: atom_id res chain seq x y z
N MET A 1 39.87 -19.06 38.17
CA MET A 1 39.64 -17.92 37.27
C MET A 1 38.40 -18.25 36.49
N ASN A 2 37.27 -17.66 36.90
CA ASN A 2 35.96 -17.93 36.34
C ASN A 2 35.80 -17.13 35.05
N ASN A 3 35.52 -17.82 33.96
CA ASN A 3 34.95 -17.23 32.75
C ASN A 3 33.44 -17.00 33.01
N GLU A 4 33.07 -15.81 33.39
CA GLU A 4 31.70 -15.33 33.22
C GLU A 4 31.52 -14.99 31.74
N GLU A 5 30.77 -15.83 31.06
CA GLU A 5 30.20 -15.53 29.75
C GLU A 5 29.24 -14.35 29.92
N LEU A 6 29.60 -13.20 29.35
CA LEU A 6 28.70 -12.08 29.16
C LEU A 6 27.66 -12.50 28.13
N ASN A 7 26.56 -13.06 28.62
CA ASN A 7 25.30 -13.09 27.83
C ASN A 7 24.77 -11.65 27.81
N MET A 8 25.09 -10.91 26.76
CA MET A 8 24.38 -9.68 26.46
C MET A 8 23.20 -10.08 25.57
N ASP A 9 22.01 -10.15 26.15
CA ASP A 9 20.76 -10.06 25.41
C ASP A 9 20.67 -8.62 24.86
N PHE A 10 21.11 -8.45 23.61
CA PHE A 10 20.85 -7.23 22.87
C PHE A 10 19.40 -7.30 22.41
N ASP A 11 18.52 -6.58 23.06
CA ASP A 11 17.20 -6.29 22.53
C ASP A 11 17.35 -5.60 21.15
N ASP A 12 16.55 -6.00 20.17
CA ASP A 12 16.58 -5.46 18.80
C ASP A 12 16.49 -3.92 18.73
N LEU A 13 15.93 -3.28 19.76
CA LEU A 13 15.88 -1.83 19.95
C LEU A 13 17.26 -1.19 20.17
N ASP A 14 18.16 -1.83 20.88
CA ASP A 14 19.48 -1.26 21.22
C ASP A 14 20.39 -1.15 19.99
N LEU A 15 20.25 -2.05 19.02
CA LEU A 15 21.07 -2.03 17.80
C LEU A 15 20.66 -0.89 16.85
N LEU A 16 19.37 -0.61 16.75
CA LEU A 16 18.83 0.52 15.97
C LEU A 16 19.23 1.86 16.58
N ASP A 17 19.22 1.96 17.92
CA ASP A 17 19.68 3.14 18.64
C ASP A 17 21.20 3.38 18.49
N ILE A 18 22.02 2.33 18.51
CA ILE A 18 23.48 2.41 18.29
C ILE A 18 23.80 2.85 16.87
N LEU A 19 22.99 2.45 15.89
CA LEU A 19 23.14 2.84 14.49
C LEU A 19 22.58 4.23 14.17
N GLY A 20 21.98 4.91 15.17
CA GLY A 20 21.36 6.23 14.99
C GLY A 20 20.10 6.20 14.10
N VAL A 21 19.52 5.03 13.93
CA VAL A 21 18.26 4.81 13.20
C VAL A 21 17.15 4.71 14.23
N THR A 22 16.88 5.80 14.93
CA THR A 22 15.58 5.94 15.62
C THR A 22 14.52 6.04 14.52
N GLU A 23 13.81 4.94 14.26
CA GLU A 23 12.60 4.97 13.45
C GLU A 23 11.55 5.79 14.19
N GLU A 24 11.51 7.06 13.89
CA GLU A 24 10.47 7.96 14.38
C GLU A 24 9.14 7.43 13.85
N LYS A 25 8.32 6.83 14.72
CA LYS A 25 7.03 6.25 14.36
C LYS A 25 6.14 7.34 13.77
N VAL A 26 5.76 7.18 12.52
CA VAL A 26 4.81 8.08 11.87
C VAL A 26 3.40 7.69 12.32
N GLU A 27 2.79 8.55 13.11
CA GLU A 27 1.43 8.37 13.60
C GLU A 27 0.39 8.97 12.66
N ASN A 28 0.77 10.04 11.96
CA ASN A 28 -0.11 10.70 10.99
C ASN A 28 0.68 11.53 9.97
N ILE A 29 0.01 11.82 8.87
CA ILE A 29 0.40 12.87 7.95
C ILE A 29 -0.73 13.90 7.85
N THR A 30 -0.38 15.18 7.69
CA THR A 30 -1.35 16.27 7.49
C THR A 30 -1.05 16.99 6.19
N LEU A 31 -2.04 17.06 5.32
CA LEU A 31 -1.99 17.79 4.06
C LEU A 31 -2.58 19.17 4.28
N LEU A 32 -1.78 20.22 4.08
CA LEU A 32 -2.27 21.60 4.05
C LEU A 32 -2.65 22.00 2.62
N ALA A 33 -3.77 22.71 2.50
CA ALA A 33 -4.36 23.09 1.23
C ALA A 33 -3.43 23.94 0.36
N GLY A 34 -3.27 23.50 -0.88
CA GLY A 34 -2.54 24.19 -1.94
C GLY A 34 -3.45 24.83 -2.97
N TYR A 35 -3.08 24.66 -4.25
CA TYR A 35 -3.78 25.26 -5.39
C TYR A 35 -4.04 24.22 -6.47
N ASN A 36 -5.18 24.32 -7.14
CA ASN A 36 -5.52 23.52 -8.29
C ASN A 36 -4.85 24.03 -9.59
N LYS A 37 -5.06 23.32 -10.71
CA LYS A 37 -4.48 23.68 -12.02
C LYS A 37 -4.92 25.07 -12.55
N LYS A 38 -6.01 25.63 -12.01
CA LYS A 38 -6.51 26.97 -12.36
C LYS A 38 -5.93 28.07 -11.47
N GLY A 39 -5.10 27.72 -10.48
CA GLY A 39 -4.58 28.67 -9.49
C GLY A 39 -5.60 29.02 -8.40
N GLU A 40 -6.71 28.30 -8.28
CA GLU A 40 -7.69 28.48 -7.23
C GLU A 40 -7.25 27.70 -5.99
N LYS A 41 -7.37 28.31 -4.79
CA LYS A 41 -7.03 27.64 -3.53
C LYS A 41 -7.98 26.50 -3.25
N GLU A 42 -7.45 25.37 -2.81
CA GLU A 42 -8.25 24.21 -2.36
C GLU A 42 -9.05 24.57 -1.10
N ASN A 43 -10.27 24.06 -0.97
CA ASN A 43 -11.22 24.44 0.06
C ASN A 43 -11.44 23.36 1.11
N TYR A 44 -10.38 22.67 1.56
CA TYR A 44 -10.51 21.66 2.63
C TYR A 44 -9.76 22.08 3.92
N GLY A 45 -8.99 23.19 3.89
CA GLY A 45 -8.19 23.64 5.02
C GLY A 45 -6.99 22.73 5.26
N GLU A 46 -7.16 21.75 6.11
CA GLU A 46 -6.18 20.68 6.41
C GLU A 46 -6.86 19.30 6.40
N LEU A 47 -6.07 18.29 6.08
CA LEU A 47 -6.51 16.89 6.06
C LEU A 47 -5.46 16.03 6.75
N THR A 48 -5.78 15.55 7.95
CA THR A 48 -4.94 14.60 8.70
C THR A 48 -5.35 13.17 8.42
N ILE A 49 -4.40 12.31 8.08
CA ILE A 49 -4.56 10.88 7.83
C ILE A 49 -3.69 10.13 8.85
N LYS A 50 -4.28 9.18 9.56
CA LYS A 50 -3.65 8.47 10.67
C LYS A 50 -3.08 7.13 10.23
N ALA A 51 -2.10 6.63 10.98
CA ALA A 51 -1.60 5.26 10.83
C ALA A 51 -2.75 4.25 10.99
N GLY A 52 -2.76 3.22 10.14
CA GLY A 52 -3.83 2.23 10.08
C GLY A 52 -5.08 2.68 9.31
N GLU A 53 -5.07 3.86 8.66
CA GLU A 53 -6.20 4.37 7.89
C GLU A 53 -6.02 4.07 6.39
N ILE A 54 -7.12 3.70 5.73
CA ILE A 54 -7.22 3.57 4.27
C ILE A 54 -7.92 4.79 3.71
N VAL A 55 -7.26 5.49 2.80
CA VAL A 55 -7.86 6.62 2.10
C VAL A 55 -7.89 6.35 0.60
N ALA A 56 -9.08 6.28 0.02
CA ALA A 56 -9.26 6.14 -1.41
C ALA A 56 -9.15 7.51 -2.10
N ILE A 57 -8.38 7.57 -3.18
CA ILE A 57 -8.22 8.77 -4.01
C ILE A 57 -8.94 8.54 -5.33
N VAL A 58 -10.04 9.27 -5.52
CA VAL A 58 -10.94 9.08 -6.66
C VAL A 58 -10.99 10.33 -7.54
N GLY A 59 -11.34 10.15 -8.78
CA GLY A 59 -11.52 11.24 -9.74
C GLY A 59 -11.26 10.76 -11.17
N PRO A 60 -11.72 11.49 -12.18
CA PRO A 60 -11.51 11.13 -13.59
C PRO A 60 -10.04 10.96 -13.95
N THR A 61 -9.78 10.24 -15.05
CA THR A 61 -8.42 10.14 -15.61
C THR A 61 -7.92 11.55 -15.93
N GLY A 62 -6.67 11.85 -15.57
CA GLY A 62 -6.07 13.18 -15.75
C GLY A 62 -6.52 14.23 -14.72
N SER A 63 -7.37 13.88 -13.73
CA SER A 63 -7.82 14.83 -12.69
C SER A 63 -6.69 15.33 -11.79
N GLY A 64 -5.57 14.61 -11.69
CA GLY A 64 -4.41 14.99 -10.87
C GLY A 64 -4.16 14.09 -9.66
N LYS A 65 -4.74 12.86 -9.63
CA LYS A 65 -4.47 11.86 -8.55
C LYS A 65 -2.97 11.64 -8.34
N SER A 66 -2.23 11.33 -9.41
CA SER A 66 -0.78 11.10 -9.34
C SER A 66 0.01 12.32 -8.86
N ARG A 67 -0.51 13.54 -9.04
CA ARG A 67 0.12 14.75 -8.50
C ARG A 67 -0.01 14.83 -6.97
N LEU A 68 -1.18 14.48 -6.44
CA LEU A 68 -1.35 14.41 -4.97
C LEU A 68 -0.43 13.34 -4.37
N LEU A 69 -0.33 12.17 -5.02
CA LEU A 69 0.57 11.10 -4.58
C LEU A 69 2.03 11.57 -4.58
N ALA A 70 2.47 12.27 -5.64
CA ALA A 70 3.82 12.81 -5.73
C ALA A 70 4.08 13.89 -4.66
N ASP A 71 3.11 14.76 -4.35
CA ASP A 71 3.27 15.75 -3.27
C ASP A 71 3.50 15.08 -1.91
N ILE A 72 2.82 13.95 -1.66
CA ILE A 72 2.99 13.16 -0.44
C ILE A 72 4.34 12.43 -0.45
N GLU A 73 4.67 11.77 -1.55
CA GLU A 73 5.92 11.04 -1.72
C GLU A 73 7.15 11.93 -1.49
N TRP A 74 7.09 13.14 -1.97
CA TRP A 74 8.19 14.09 -1.84
C TRP A 74 8.14 14.93 -0.55
N GLY A 75 7.14 14.69 0.31
CA GLY A 75 6.95 15.51 1.51
C GLY A 75 6.91 16.99 1.16
N ALA A 76 6.03 17.38 0.23
CA ALA A 76 5.95 18.73 -0.31
C ALA A 76 5.90 19.80 0.79
N GLN A 77 6.62 20.90 0.60
CA GLN A 77 6.73 22.02 1.55
C GLN A 77 6.42 23.37 0.85
N GLY A 78 5.37 23.41 0.03
CA GLY A 78 5.00 24.55 -0.77
C GLY A 78 5.87 24.76 -2.02
N ASP A 79 6.79 23.85 -2.29
CA ASP A 79 7.79 23.88 -3.37
C ASP A 79 7.40 23.07 -4.61
N THR A 80 6.22 22.47 -4.60
CA THR A 80 5.63 21.77 -5.76
C THR A 80 4.67 22.68 -6.54
N PRO A 81 4.28 22.32 -7.76
CA PRO A 81 3.33 23.13 -8.55
C PRO A 81 2.00 23.39 -7.87
N THR A 82 1.55 22.49 -6.98
CA THR A 82 0.32 22.65 -6.20
C THR A 82 0.49 23.55 -4.98
N LYS A 83 1.72 23.79 -4.57
CA LYS A 83 2.08 24.49 -3.32
C LYS A 83 1.44 23.89 -2.07
N ARG A 84 1.10 22.60 -2.10
CA ARG A 84 0.69 21.87 -0.89
C ARG A 84 1.85 21.75 0.07
N THR A 85 1.52 21.58 1.34
CA THR A 85 2.49 21.23 2.38
C THR A 85 2.07 19.93 3.04
N VAL A 86 3.02 19.03 3.23
CA VAL A 86 2.84 17.75 3.91
C VAL A 86 3.59 17.81 5.23
N LEU A 87 2.85 17.66 6.33
CA LEU A 87 3.41 17.53 7.67
C LEU A 87 3.43 16.06 8.06
N VAL A 88 4.47 15.65 8.76
CA VAL A 88 4.61 14.32 9.37
C VAL A 88 4.57 14.52 10.88
N ASN A 89 3.64 13.86 11.56
CA ASN A 89 3.39 14.06 12.99
C ASN A 89 3.18 15.55 13.38
N GLY A 90 2.59 16.32 12.49
CA GLY A 90 2.34 17.77 12.68
C GLY A 90 3.51 18.68 12.36
N GLU A 91 4.66 18.18 11.95
CA GLU A 91 5.86 18.95 11.68
C GLU A 91 6.32 18.83 10.22
N LEU A 92 7.05 19.84 9.74
CA LEU A 92 7.72 19.77 8.45
C LEU A 92 8.88 18.77 8.53
N MET A 93 9.00 17.95 7.50
CA MET A 93 10.13 17.01 7.41
C MET A 93 11.45 17.77 7.26
N ASP A 94 12.45 17.43 8.05
CA ASP A 94 13.81 17.96 7.91
C ASP A 94 14.34 17.69 6.49
N ALA A 95 15.06 18.67 5.93
CA ALA A 95 15.64 18.57 4.58
C ALA A 95 16.57 17.35 4.43
N LYS A 96 17.34 17.00 5.49
CA LYS A 96 18.22 15.83 5.47
C LYS A 96 17.43 14.53 5.38
N LYS A 97 16.33 14.41 6.12
CA LYS A 97 15.42 13.24 6.03
C LYS A 97 14.69 13.21 4.69
N ARG A 98 14.18 14.35 4.24
CA ARG A 98 13.40 14.47 3.00
C ARG A 98 14.16 14.02 1.75
N PHE A 99 15.46 14.31 1.68
CA PHE A 99 16.31 13.98 0.53
C PHE A 99 17.24 12.78 0.79
N SER A 100 17.07 12.07 1.90
CA SER A 100 17.88 10.91 2.24
C SER A 100 17.48 9.68 1.40
N PRO A 101 18.42 9.02 0.74
CA PRO A 101 18.15 7.74 0.07
C PRO A 101 17.74 6.64 1.04
N SER A 102 18.16 6.74 2.30
CA SER A 102 17.91 5.74 3.35
C SER A 102 16.54 5.91 4.02
N TYR A 103 16.00 7.13 4.02
CA TYR A 103 14.70 7.43 4.60
C TYR A 103 13.65 7.54 3.51
N LYS A 104 12.78 6.54 3.38
CA LYS A 104 11.66 6.55 2.44
C LYS A 104 10.36 6.67 3.20
N LEU A 105 9.75 7.85 3.15
CA LEU A 105 8.42 8.08 3.71
C LEU A 105 7.36 7.19 3.07
N VAL A 106 7.52 6.90 1.79
CA VAL A 106 6.50 6.25 0.96
C VAL A 106 7.07 5.03 0.25
N ALA A 107 6.37 3.90 0.37
CA ALA A 107 6.50 2.75 -0.53
C ALA A 107 5.41 2.83 -1.60
N GLN A 108 5.77 2.72 -2.87
CA GLN A 108 4.83 2.79 -3.98
C GLN A 108 4.61 1.41 -4.59
N LEU A 109 3.36 0.98 -4.63
CA LEU A 109 2.88 -0.21 -5.33
C LEU A 109 2.17 0.24 -6.62
N SER A 110 2.87 0.21 -7.74
CA SER A 110 2.34 0.66 -9.03
C SER A 110 1.70 -0.48 -9.83
N GLN A 111 0.90 -0.13 -10.84
CA GLN A 111 0.24 -1.09 -11.71
C GLN A 111 1.21 -2.03 -12.45
N ASN A 112 2.35 -1.50 -12.90
CA ASN A 112 3.34 -2.21 -13.72
C ASN A 112 4.59 -2.56 -12.89
N MET A 113 4.44 -3.44 -11.92
CA MET A 113 5.58 -3.95 -11.15
C MET A 113 6.06 -5.27 -11.77
N ASN A 114 7.17 -5.21 -12.49
CA ASN A 114 7.83 -6.37 -13.05
C ASN A 114 9.21 -6.53 -12.40
N PHE A 115 9.52 -7.74 -12.01
CA PHE A 115 10.85 -8.08 -11.56
C PHE A 115 11.80 -8.16 -12.77
N VAL A 116 13.00 -7.60 -12.62
CA VAL A 116 14.07 -7.62 -13.65
C VAL A 116 15.30 -8.40 -13.20
N MET A 117 15.28 -8.95 -11.99
CA MET A 117 16.37 -9.69 -11.40
C MET A 117 16.19 -11.19 -11.65
N ASP A 118 17.26 -11.90 -11.90
CA ASP A 118 17.26 -13.36 -12.06
C ASP A 118 17.50 -14.03 -10.70
N LEU A 119 16.48 -13.97 -9.85
CA LEU A 119 16.45 -14.52 -8.50
C LEU A 119 15.22 -15.41 -8.32
N THR A 120 15.30 -16.37 -7.42
CA THR A 120 14.13 -17.07 -6.90
C THR A 120 13.37 -16.18 -5.91
N VAL A 121 12.14 -16.55 -5.58
CA VAL A 121 11.34 -15.86 -4.54
C VAL A 121 12.09 -15.84 -3.20
N ARG A 122 12.71 -16.96 -2.81
CA ARG A 122 13.53 -17.05 -1.60
C ARG A 122 14.69 -16.05 -1.62
N GLU A 123 15.49 -16.07 -2.67
CA GLU A 123 16.67 -15.19 -2.81
C GLU A 123 16.26 -13.72 -2.83
N PHE A 124 15.13 -13.39 -3.44
CA PHE A 124 14.61 -12.02 -3.46
C PHE A 124 14.25 -11.54 -2.04
N ILE A 125 13.49 -12.35 -1.28
CA ILE A 125 13.09 -11.99 0.09
C ILE A 125 14.32 -11.94 1.00
N ASP A 126 15.24 -12.91 0.88
CA ASP A 126 16.47 -12.94 1.68
C ASP A 126 17.35 -11.70 1.45
N LEU A 127 17.54 -11.30 0.19
CA LEU A 127 18.27 -10.08 -0.17
C LEU A 127 17.64 -8.82 0.45
N HIS A 128 16.31 -8.74 0.46
CA HIS A 128 15.59 -7.63 1.08
C HIS A 128 15.73 -7.67 2.61
N ALA A 129 15.59 -8.83 3.25
CA ALA A 129 15.77 -9.01 4.68
C ALA A 129 17.21 -8.68 5.12
N GLU A 130 18.21 -9.10 4.33
CA GLU A 130 19.62 -8.75 4.54
C GLU A 130 19.86 -7.24 4.47
N SER A 131 19.30 -6.57 3.44
CA SER A 131 19.43 -5.13 3.28
C SER A 131 18.80 -4.32 4.43
N ARG A 132 17.93 -4.94 5.22
CA ARG A 132 17.25 -4.37 6.41
C ARG A 132 17.86 -4.85 7.73
N LEU A 133 18.98 -5.57 7.67
CA LEU A 133 19.70 -6.11 8.82
C LEU A 133 18.81 -7.00 9.72
N VAL A 134 17.86 -7.72 9.12
CA VAL A 134 16.98 -8.64 9.86
C VAL A 134 17.81 -9.79 10.44
N LEU A 135 17.69 -10.03 11.74
CA LEU A 135 18.47 -11.06 12.45
C LEU A 135 17.96 -12.47 12.13
N ASP A 136 16.66 -12.70 12.21
CA ASP A 136 16.02 -13.99 11.87
C ASP A 136 15.40 -13.93 10.45
N ARG A 137 16.27 -14.00 9.45
CA ARG A 137 15.85 -13.91 8.05
C ARG A 137 14.96 -15.07 7.63
N GLU A 138 15.22 -16.28 8.13
CA GLU A 138 14.45 -17.47 7.74
C GLU A 138 12.98 -17.36 8.15
N THR A 139 12.71 -16.97 9.39
CA THR A 139 11.34 -16.71 9.86
C THR A 139 10.63 -15.63 9.04
N VAL A 140 11.33 -14.57 8.65
CA VAL A 140 10.77 -13.49 7.83
C VAL A 140 10.50 -13.95 6.40
N ILE A 141 11.39 -14.75 5.80
CA ILE A 141 11.21 -15.35 4.47
C ILE A 141 9.93 -16.21 4.45
N GLU A 142 9.78 -17.12 5.43
CA GLU A 142 8.60 -17.96 5.53
C GLU A 142 7.32 -17.13 5.72
N LYS A 143 7.36 -16.12 6.56
CA LYS A 143 6.20 -15.25 6.82
C LYS A 143 5.77 -14.49 5.55
N ILE A 144 6.70 -13.87 4.84
CA ILE A 144 6.40 -13.15 3.60
C ILE A 144 5.88 -14.10 2.53
N PHE A 145 6.53 -15.24 2.33
CA PHE A 145 6.12 -16.25 1.36
C PHE A 145 4.72 -16.78 1.62
N ASN A 146 4.40 -17.11 2.87
CA ASN A 146 3.08 -17.60 3.25
C ASN A 146 2.01 -16.52 3.02
N GLN A 147 2.26 -15.28 3.46
CA GLN A 147 1.33 -14.17 3.24
C GLN A 147 1.13 -13.88 1.75
N ALA A 148 2.19 -13.89 0.95
CA ALA A 148 2.10 -13.71 -0.49
C ALA A 148 1.22 -14.79 -1.15
N ASN A 149 1.37 -16.05 -0.74
CA ASN A 149 0.53 -17.14 -1.23
C ASN A 149 -0.92 -17.07 -0.75
N GLU A 150 -1.20 -16.48 0.42
CA GLU A 150 -2.57 -16.22 0.88
C GLU A 150 -3.26 -15.11 0.08
N LEU A 151 -2.49 -14.15 -0.40
CA LEU A 151 -2.99 -13.05 -1.23
C LEU A 151 -3.17 -13.47 -2.69
N ALA A 152 -2.31 -14.35 -3.21
CA ALA A 152 -2.31 -14.76 -4.61
C ALA A 152 -3.51 -15.65 -4.94
N GLY A 153 -4.17 -15.38 -6.08
CA GLY A 153 -5.24 -16.24 -6.60
C GLY A 153 -4.75 -17.63 -7.02
N GLU A 154 -3.48 -17.74 -7.40
CA GLU A 154 -2.80 -18.99 -7.75
C GLU A 154 -1.50 -19.08 -6.96
N LYS A 155 -1.30 -20.19 -6.24
CA LYS A 155 -0.11 -20.39 -5.42
C LYS A 155 1.14 -20.60 -6.29
N PHE A 156 2.30 -20.26 -5.74
CA PHE A 156 3.60 -20.42 -6.36
C PHE A 156 4.61 -21.02 -5.37
N SER A 157 5.71 -21.58 -5.90
CA SER A 157 6.77 -22.15 -5.09
C SER A 157 7.77 -21.06 -4.67
N ILE A 158 8.42 -21.29 -3.53
CA ILE A 158 9.48 -20.42 -3.03
C ILE A 158 10.73 -20.43 -3.94
N ASP A 159 10.91 -21.52 -4.70
CA ASP A 159 12.02 -21.70 -5.65
C ASP A 159 11.66 -21.20 -7.07
N THR A 160 10.48 -20.61 -7.26
CA THR A 160 10.08 -20.03 -8.54
C THR A 160 10.91 -18.79 -8.82
N ALA A 161 11.44 -18.67 -10.06
CA ALA A 161 12.09 -17.44 -10.50
C ALA A 161 11.09 -16.28 -10.47
N ILE A 162 11.44 -15.13 -9.85
CA ILE A 162 10.53 -14.00 -9.71
C ILE A 162 10.08 -13.43 -11.07
N THR A 163 10.91 -13.55 -12.10
CA THR A 163 10.57 -13.17 -13.48
C THR A 163 9.53 -14.06 -14.14
N SER A 164 9.30 -15.27 -13.59
CA SER A 164 8.30 -16.24 -14.07
C SER A 164 6.97 -16.12 -13.36
N LEU A 165 6.86 -15.28 -12.32
CA LEU A 165 5.62 -15.06 -11.61
C LEU A 165 4.59 -14.36 -12.50
N SER A 166 3.33 -14.78 -12.41
CA SER A 166 2.23 -14.04 -13.02
C SER A 166 2.08 -12.65 -12.38
N GLY A 167 1.41 -11.72 -13.07
CA GLY A 167 1.20 -10.37 -12.53
C GLY A 167 0.51 -10.35 -11.17
N GLY A 168 -0.42 -11.30 -10.90
CA GLY A 168 -1.07 -11.45 -9.60
C GLY A 168 -0.11 -11.95 -8.52
N GLN A 169 0.70 -12.97 -8.82
CA GLN A 169 1.71 -13.51 -7.92
C GLN A 169 2.80 -12.48 -7.58
N SER A 170 3.29 -11.76 -8.59
CA SER A 170 4.27 -10.67 -8.39
C SER A 170 3.74 -9.60 -7.45
N ARG A 171 2.48 -9.17 -7.63
CA ARG A 171 1.86 -8.17 -6.75
C ARG A 171 1.64 -8.70 -5.34
N ALA A 172 1.17 -9.94 -5.21
CA ALA A 172 1.00 -10.57 -3.90
C ALA A 172 2.32 -10.61 -3.12
N LEU A 173 3.42 -10.99 -3.79
CA LEU A 173 4.75 -10.99 -3.21
C LEU A 173 5.20 -9.59 -2.78
N MET A 174 5.05 -8.58 -3.66
CA MET A 174 5.47 -7.22 -3.34
C MET A 174 4.63 -6.56 -2.23
N ILE A 175 3.33 -6.86 -2.15
CA ILE A 175 2.49 -6.36 -1.05
C ILE A 175 2.92 -7.00 0.26
N ALA A 176 3.13 -8.32 0.31
CA ALA A 176 3.58 -9.01 1.51
C ALA A 176 4.96 -8.53 1.98
N ASP A 177 5.91 -8.37 1.04
CA ASP A 177 7.23 -7.81 1.30
C ASP A 177 7.14 -6.37 1.84
N THR A 178 6.36 -5.51 1.19
CA THR A 178 6.15 -4.13 1.63
C THR A 178 5.49 -4.05 3.01
N ALA A 179 4.52 -4.91 3.29
CA ALA A 179 3.83 -4.90 4.58
C ALA A 179 4.76 -5.30 5.74
N ILE A 180 5.65 -6.26 5.51
CA ILE A 180 6.46 -6.89 6.56
C ILE A 180 7.84 -6.26 6.67
N LEU A 181 8.55 -6.06 5.54
CA LEU A 181 9.93 -5.57 5.53
C LEU A 181 10.06 -4.07 5.29
N SER A 182 9.08 -3.42 4.65
CA SER A 182 9.24 -1.99 4.38
C SER A 182 9.08 -1.16 5.65
N THR A 183 10.08 -0.33 5.94
CA THR A 183 10.03 0.67 7.02
C THR A 183 9.19 1.90 6.63
N SER A 184 8.83 2.05 5.34
CA SER A 184 7.99 3.17 4.88
C SER A 184 6.62 3.16 5.57
N PRO A 185 6.25 4.22 6.28
CA PRO A 185 4.99 4.29 7.01
C PRO A 185 3.77 4.49 6.11
N ILE A 186 3.99 4.96 4.88
CA ILE A 186 2.93 5.22 3.90
C ILE A 186 3.08 4.26 2.74
N VAL A 187 1.99 3.66 2.32
CA VAL A 187 1.92 2.83 1.10
C VAL A 187 0.97 3.49 0.11
N LEU A 188 1.51 3.88 -1.04
CA LEU A 188 0.72 4.36 -2.18
C LEU A 188 0.41 3.17 -3.08
N ILE A 189 -0.86 2.95 -3.33
CA ILE A 189 -1.34 1.89 -4.22
C ILE A 189 -1.98 2.55 -5.44
N ASP A 190 -1.49 2.23 -6.62
CA ASP A 190 -2.03 2.74 -7.88
C ASP A 190 -2.61 1.60 -8.71
N GLU A 191 -3.94 1.66 -8.94
CA GLU A 191 -4.70 0.75 -9.81
C GLU A 191 -4.52 -0.76 -9.53
N ILE A 192 -4.88 -1.19 -8.31
CA ILE A 192 -4.78 -2.62 -7.89
C ILE A 192 -5.99 -3.48 -8.38
N GLU A 193 -6.96 -2.88 -9.06
CA GLU A 193 -8.23 -3.50 -9.46
C GLU A 193 -8.07 -4.80 -10.24
N ASN A 194 -7.06 -4.88 -11.10
CA ASN A 194 -6.84 -6.00 -12.02
C ASN A 194 -5.78 -6.99 -11.51
N ALA A 195 -5.53 -7.01 -10.21
CA ALA A 195 -4.33 -7.63 -9.69
C ALA A 195 -4.34 -9.17 -9.65
N GLY A 196 -5.50 -9.83 -9.76
CA GLY A 196 -5.58 -11.29 -9.54
C GLY A 196 -5.19 -11.71 -8.11
N ILE A 197 -5.41 -10.81 -7.14
CA ILE A 197 -5.15 -11.00 -5.72
C ILE A 197 -6.41 -10.76 -4.89
N ASP A 198 -6.41 -11.26 -3.66
CA ASP A 198 -7.43 -10.91 -2.67
C ASP A 198 -7.18 -9.49 -2.14
N ARG A 199 -7.93 -8.53 -2.70
CA ARG A 199 -7.81 -7.09 -2.40
C ARG A 199 -8.05 -6.78 -0.92
N LYS A 200 -9.05 -7.44 -0.31
CA LYS A 200 -9.36 -7.22 1.10
C LYS A 200 -8.24 -7.66 2.00
N LYS A 201 -7.76 -8.90 1.83
CA LYS A 201 -6.63 -9.41 2.62
C LYS A 201 -5.37 -8.57 2.43
N ALA A 202 -5.12 -8.06 1.21
CA ALA A 202 -3.98 -7.20 0.93
C ALA A 202 -4.03 -5.90 1.75
N LEU A 203 -5.20 -5.24 1.80
CA LEU A 203 -5.39 -4.04 2.61
C LEU A 203 -5.31 -4.35 4.11
N ASP A 204 -5.97 -5.42 4.58
CA ASP A 204 -5.92 -5.86 5.97
C ASP A 204 -4.48 -6.14 6.44
N LEU A 205 -3.65 -6.75 5.58
CA LEU A 205 -2.23 -7.00 5.88
C LEU A 205 -1.43 -5.70 6.04
N LEU A 206 -1.66 -4.70 5.19
CA LEU A 206 -0.99 -3.41 5.28
C LEU A 206 -1.40 -2.64 6.54
N ILE A 207 -2.70 -2.62 6.88
CA ILE A 207 -3.22 -1.95 8.07
C ILE A 207 -2.72 -2.64 9.34
N GLY A 208 -2.73 -3.98 9.36
CA GLY A 208 -2.23 -4.77 10.49
C GLY A 208 -0.77 -4.45 10.87
N ASN A 209 -0.02 -3.85 9.95
CA ASN A 209 1.34 -3.34 10.16
C ASN A 209 1.38 -1.80 10.33
N ASN A 210 0.29 -1.18 10.77
CA ASN A 210 0.18 0.26 11.04
C ASN A 210 0.55 1.19 9.87
N LYS A 211 0.44 0.73 8.62
CA LYS A 211 0.69 1.58 7.44
C LYS A 211 -0.46 2.55 7.20
N ILE A 212 -0.14 3.75 6.73
CA ILE A 212 -1.12 4.63 6.09
C ILE A 212 -1.26 4.15 4.65
N VAL A 213 -2.48 3.79 4.24
CA VAL A 213 -2.73 3.29 2.88
C VAL A 213 -3.45 4.34 2.07
N LEU A 214 -2.82 4.82 1.00
CA LEU A 214 -3.40 5.75 0.04
C LEU A 214 -3.59 5.03 -1.29
N MET A 215 -4.83 4.89 -1.72
CA MET A 215 -5.18 4.06 -2.87
C MET A 215 -5.84 4.89 -3.96
N ALA A 216 -5.13 5.10 -5.07
CA ALA A 216 -5.71 5.70 -6.27
C ALA A 216 -6.49 4.63 -7.03
N THR A 217 -7.80 4.81 -7.19
CA THR A 217 -8.67 3.82 -7.82
C THR A 217 -9.84 4.46 -8.57
N HIS A 218 -10.37 3.73 -9.53
CA HIS A 218 -11.67 3.98 -10.16
C HIS A 218 -12.65 2.83 -9.93
N ASP A 219 -12.24 1.79 -9.22
CA ASP A 219 -13.10 0.68 -8.82
C ASP A 219 -14.00 1.08 -7.63
N PRO A 220 -15.34 0.91 -7.73
CA PRO A 220 -16.24 1.32 -6.67
C PRO A 220 -16.06 0.50 -5.38
N ILE A 221 -15.68 -0.77 -5.47
CA ILE A 221 -15.44 -1.63 -4.30
C ILE A 221 -14.25 -1.09 -3.51
N LEU A 222 -13.12 -0.84 -4.18
CA LEU A 222 -11.93 -0.29 -3.55
C LEU A 222 -12.19 1.12 -2.99
N ALA A 223 -12.94 1.96 -3.72
CA ALA A 223 -13.29 3.29 -3.25
C ALA A 223 -14.13 3.25 -1.96
N LEU A 224 -15.00 2.26 -1.80
CA LEU A 224 -15.84 2.07 -0.62
C LEU A 224 -15.14 1.31 0.52
N MET A 225 -14.04 0.61 0.25
CA MET A 225 -13.21 -0.01 1.29
C MET A 225 -12.42 1.02 2.09
N GLY A 226 -12.20 2.22 1.55
CA GLY A 226 -11.53 3.31 2.26
C GLY A 226 -12.39 3.85 3.41
N ASP A 227 -11.75 4.23 4.50
CA ASP A 227 -12.39 4.95 5.61
C ASP A 227 -12.88 6.32 5.16
N ARG A 228 -12.09 6.94 4.27
CA ARG A 228 -12.41 8.21 3.61
C ARG A 228 -12.06 8.18 2.13
N ARG A 229 -12.72 9.05 1.37
CA ARG A 229 -12.43 9.29 -0.05
C ARG A 229 -12.01 10.73 -0.30
N ILE A 230 -10.88 10.91 -0.96
CA ILE A 230 -10.42 12.20 -1.48
C ILE A 230 -10.85 12.29 -2.94
N VAL A 231 -11.69 13.25 -3.26
CA VAL A 231 -12.14 13.51 -4.64
C VAL A 231 -11.23 14.54 -5.29
N ILE A 232 -10.56 14.15 -6.38
CA ILE A 232 -9.65 15.04 -7.12
C ILE A 232 -10.35 15.60 -8.35
N LYS A 233 -10.29 16.92 -8.50
CA LYS A 233 -10.82 17.67 -9.65
C LYS A 233 -9.88 18.81 -10.03
N ASN A 234 -9.60 18.95 -11.32
CA ASN A 234 -8.71 20.00 -11.84
C ASN A 234 -7.34 20.08 -11.14
N GLY A 235 -6.78 18.97 -10.71
CA GLY A 235 -5.47 18.91 -10.03
C GLY A 235 -5.51 19.24 -8.54
N GLY A 236 -6.68 19.57 -7.99
CA GLY A 236 -6.89 19.88 -6.58
C GLY A 236 -7.83 18.91 -5.88
N ILE A 237 -7.79 18.90 -4.55
CA ILE A 237 -8.75 18.22 -3.70
C ILE A 237 -10.05 19.04 -3.72
N ASP A 238 -11.12 18.47 -4.28
CA ASP A 238 -12.45 19.09 -4.37
C ASP A 238 -13.27 18.80 -3.10
N LYS A 239 -13.21 17.54 -2.62
CA LYS A 239 -13.95 17.09 -1.44
C LYS A 239 -13.20 15.99 -0.71
N VAL A 240 -13.45 15.89 0.59
CA VAL A 240 -13.11 14.74 1.43
C VAL A 240 -14.42 14.19 1.97
N ILE A 241 -14.68 12.90 1.77
CA ILE A 241 -15.95 12.25 2.11
C ILE A 241 -15.63 11.08 3.04
N GLU A 242 -16.22 11.06 4.21
CA GLU A 242 -16.18 9.91 5.12
C GLU A 242 -17.13 8.82 4.65
N SER A 243 -16.73 7.55 4.76
CA SER A 243 -17.56 6.42 4.39
C SER A 243 -18.72 6.26 5.38
N THR A 244 -19.95 6.24 4.88
CA THR A 244 -21.16 6.09 5.70
C THR A 244 -21.51 4.62 5.95
N GLN A 245 -22.37 4.35 6.93
CA GLN A 245 -22.87 3.00 7.18
C GLN A 245 -23.67 2.45 6.00
N GLU A 246 -24.41 3.31 5.28
CA GLU A 246 -25.14 2.92 4.08
C GLU A 246 -24.18 2.49 2.96
N GLU A 247 -23.08 3.21 2.77
CA GLU A 247 -22.05 2.85 1.79
C GLU A 247 -21.35 1.54 2.16
N LYS A 248 -21.13 1.28 3.45
CA LYS A 248 -20.59 -0.01 3.92
C LYS A 248 -21.56 -1.18 3.64
N ALA A 249 -22.86 -0.96 3.74
CA ALA A 249 -23.86 -1.95 3.36
C ALA A 249 -23.85 -2.20 1.83
N ILE A 250 -23.75 -1.14 1.03
CA ILE A 250 -23.61 -1.23 -0.43
C ILE A 250 -22.34 -1.99 -0.82
N LEU A 251 -21.23 -1.79 -0.10
CA LEU A 251 -19.99 -2.52 -0.33
C LEU A 251 -20.19 -4.05 -0.24
N GLY A 252 -20.99 -4.51 0.72
CA GLY A 252 -21.34 -5.94 0.84
C GLY A 252 -22.00 -6.46 -0.44
N SER A 253 -23.04 -5.79 -0.91
CA SER A 253 -23.76 -6.17 -2.14
C SER A 253 -22.86 -6.12 -3.39
N LEU A 254 -21.99 -5.12 -3.50
CA LEU A 254 -21.04 -5.03 -4.61
C LEU A 254 -19.99 -6.15 -4.56
N THR A 255 -19.54 -6.54 -3.38
CA THR A 255 -18.62 -7.67 -3.19
C THR A 255 -19.26 -8.99 -3.63
N ASP A 256 -20.52 -9.21 -3.27
CA ASP A 256 -21.26 -10.40 -3.71
C ASP A 256 -21.39 -10.45 -5.24
N LEU A 257 -21.68 -9.31 -5.87
CA LEU A 257 -21.76 -9.21 -7.32
C LEU A 257 -20.39 -9.46 -7.98
N ASP A 258 -19.30 -8.90 -7.44
CA ASP A 258 -17.95 -9.15 -7.96
C ASP A 258 -17.57 -10.64 -7.84
N ASN A 259 -17.91 -11.30 -6.74
CA ASN A 259 -17.69 -12.73 -6.56
C ASN A 259 -18.40 -13.57 -7.64
N VAL A 260 -19.64 -13.20 -8.00
CA VAL A 260 -20.38 -13.84 -9.09
C VAL A 260 -19.64 -13.64 -10.41
N VAL A 261 -19.21 -12.41 -10.72
CA VAL A 261 -18.47 -12.10 -11.95
C VAL A 261 -17.13 -12.83 -12.00
N GLN A 262 -16.40 -12.92 -10.88
CA GLN A 262 -15.15 -13.66 -10.79
C GLN A 262 -15.36 -15.18 -10.99
N GLY A 263 -16.44 -15.73 -10.44
CA GLY A 263 -16.85 -17.12 -10.67
C GLY A 263 -17.09 -17.41 -12.16
N MET A 264 -17.79 -16.50 -12.85
CA MET A 264 -18.00 -16.62 -14.31
C MET A 264 -16.67 -16.53 -15.08
N ARG A 265 -15.79 -15.58 -14.74
CA ARG A 265 -14.47 -15.44 -15.36
C ARG A 265 -13.64 -16.71 -15.20
N ASN A 266 -13.66 -17.33 -14.03
CA ASN A 266 -12.94 -18.59 -13.78
C ASN A 266 -13.48 -19.73 -14.61
N LYS A 267 -14.80 -19.92 -14.67
CA LYS A 267 -15.42 -20.94 -15.54
C LYS A 267 -15.00 -20.80 -16.99
N LEU A 268 -15.07 -19.57 -17.53
CA LEU A 268 -14.65 -19.28 -18.90
C LEU A 268 -13.15 -19.54 -19.12
N ARG A 269 -12.31 -19.17 -18.14
CA ARG A 269 -10.84 -19.39 -18.19
C ARG A 269 -10.49 -20.89 -18.33
N TYR A 270 -11.24 -21.76 -17.65
CA TYR A 270 -11.05 -23.21 -17.71
C TYR A 270 -11.87 -23.90 -18.80
N GLY A 271 -12.50 -23.13 -19.70
CA GLY A 271 -13.22 -23.65 -20.85
C GLY A 271 -14.60 -24.24 -20.53
N GLU A 272 -15.12 -23.94 -19.34
CA GLU A 272 -16.47 -24.33 -18.94
C GLU A 272 -17.52 -23.43 -19.63
N LYS A 273 -18.68 -24.00 -19.92
CA LYS A 273 -19.82 -23.24 -20.45
C LYS A 273 -20.56 -22.56 -19.29
N LEU A 274 -21.03 -21.34 -19.55
CA LEU A 274 -21.96 -20.68 -18.63
C LEU A 274 -23.38 -21.15 -18.95
N GLU A 275 -24.09 -21.67 -17.94
CA GLU A 275 -25.49 -22.07 -18.05
C GLU A 275 -26.39 -20.98 -17.48
N LEU A 276 -27.68 -20.96 -17.91
CA LEU A 276 -28.65 -19.89 -17.53
C LEU A 276 -29.11 -19.94 -16.05
N ASP A 277 -28.70 -20.94 -15.28
CA ASP A 277 -29.05 -21.09 -13.86
C ASP A 277 -28.32 -20.11 -12.92
N PHE A 278 -27.76 -19.05 -13.47
CA PHE A 278 -27.24 -17.95 -12.70
C PHE A 278 -28.38 -17.12 -12.10
N GLU A 279 -28.82 -17.46 -10.90
CA GLU A 279 -29.63 -16.55 -10.08
C GLU A 279 -28.79 -15.31 -9.74
N ILE A 280 -28.89 -14.25 -10.54
CA ILE A 280 -28.56 -12.89 -10.10
C ILE A 280 -29.62 -12.57 -9.06
N LYS A 281 -29.31 -12.77 -7.77
CA LYS A 281 -30.18 -12.26 -6.69
C LYS A 281 -30.36 -10.78 -6.93
N LYS A 282 -31.62 -10.39 -7.14
CA LYS A 282 -32.00 -8.97 -7.29
C LYS A 282 -31.44 -8.21 -6.09
N ILE A 283 -30.62 -7.21 -6.38
CA ILE A 283 -30.13 -6.19 -5.45
C ILE A 283 -31.32 -5.39 -4.92
#